data_286e6b2362a858418984721d2663f6f9
#
_entry.id   286e6b2362a858418984721d2663f6f9
#
_cell.length_a   1.000
_cell.length_b   1.000
_cell.length_c   1.000
_cell.angle_alpha   90.00
_cell.angle_beta   90.00
_cell.angle_gamma   90.00
#
_symmetry.space_group_name_H-M   'P 1'
#
loop_
_entity.id
_entity.type
_entity.pdbx_description
1 polymer ?
#
loop_
_entity_poly.entity_id
_entity_poly.type
_entity_poly.pdbx_seq_one_letter_code
_entity_poly.pdbx_strand_id
1 'polypeptide(L)'
;MAPDPLDLRHLGAERVIGSYLLETPDGPALFDCGPTTCVAQLKTGLGDRGLDLGDVRHLLLSQIHLDHAGAAGVLVREHPTLQVHVSEVGAPHLVDPARLEASARRLYGEVFDDLWGELAPVPEENVHVVGGDLLGLECFPTPGHASHHVCYLDADGTLYAGDAAGVRIQPHRAVLPPTPPPEFDLDVWLRTLDEIERRKPARLALIHFGVADDVGSHLAELRRRLHEWVALDGVTEAEFIETVSADVDSGLDEYERAMPFWQSYAGLKRYWEKRAA
;
A
#
# COMPACT_ATOMS: atom_id res chain seq x y z
N MET A 1 1.98 -3.42 22.09
CA MET A 1 1.82 -1.95 21.89
C MET A 1 1.37 -1.75 20.45
N ALA A 2 0.49 -0.78 20.15
CA ALA A 2 0.14 -0.55 18.74
C ALA A 2 1.40 -0.18 17.96
N PRO A 3 1.57 -0.67 16.73
CA PRO A 3 2.73 -0.29 15.92
C PRO A 3 2.66 1.20 15.57
N ASP A 4 3.83 1.85 15.56
CA ASP A 4 3.98 3.26 15.23
C ASP A 4 4.66 3.35 13.86
N PRO A 5 4.02 3.94 12.83
CA PRO A 5 4.60 3.99 11.49
C PRO A 5 5.84 4.88 11.43
N LEU A 6 6.79 4.48 10.63
CA LEU A 6 7.85 5.35 10.11
C LEU A 6 7.23 6.27 9.06
N ASP A 7 7.14 7.56 9.32
CA ASP A 7 6.66 8.53 8.33
C ASP A 7 7.76 8.79 7.29
N LEU A 8 7.53 8.35 6.06
CA LEU A 8 8.48 8.47 4.96
C LEU A 8 8.54 9.89 4.36
N ARG A 9 7.66 10.79 4.80
CA ARG A 9 7.62 12.21 4.40
C ARG A 9 7.77 12.41 2.89
N HIS A 10 6.98 11.66 2.12
CA HIS A 10 7.03 11.70 0.67
C HIS A 10 6.91 13.14 0.15
N LEU A 11 7.90 13.58 -0.63
CA LEU A 11 8.01 14.97 -1.13
C LEU A 11 7.96 16.04 -0.02
N GLY A 12 8.42 15.69 1.19
CA GLY A 12 8.42 16.58 2.35
C GLY A 12 7.07 16.68 3.08
N ALA A 13 6.04 15.98 2.62
CA ALA A 13 4.72 15.96 3.27
C ALA A 13 4.64 14.83 4.31
N GLU A 14 4.12 15.16 5.49
CA GLU A 14 3.87 14.18 6.57
C GLU A 14 2.60 13.38 6.29
N ARG A 15 2.57 12.14 6.80
CA ARG A 15 1.38 11.25 6.81
C ARG A 15 0.85 10.89 5.42
N VAL A 16 1.73 10.84 4.42
CA VAL A 16 1.39 10.41 3.06
C VAL A 16 1.67 8.93 2.88
N ILE A 17 2.92 8.50 3.14
CA ILE A 17 3.37 7.11 3.05
C ILE A 17 4.07 6.74 4.34
N GLY A 18 3.65 5.65 4.95
CA GLY A 18 4.28 5.04 6.12
C GLY A 18 4.99 3.73 5.77
N SER A 19 5.84 3.31 6.68
CA SER A 19 6.41 1.96 6.74
C SER A 19 6.32 1.50 8.20
N TYR A 20 6.28 0.20 8.43
CA TYR A 20 6.27 -0.30 9.80
C TYR A 20 7.49 -1.17 10.06
N LEU A 21 8.08 -1.01 11.25
CA LEU A 21 9.11 -1.90 11.76
C LEU A 21 8.46 -2.98 12.60
N LEU A 22 8.76 -4.26 12.28
CA LEU A 22 8.26 -5.43 12.98
C LEU A 22 9.43 -6.20 13.58
N GLU A 23 9.22 -6.74 14.79
CA GLU A 23 10.11 -7.73 15.36
C GLU A 23 9.68 -9.12 14.91
N THR A 24 10.57 -9.89 14.32
CA THR A 24 10.32 -11.27 13.91
C THR A 24 11.30 -12.23 14.59
N PRO A 25 11.01 -13.54 14.62
CA PRO A 25 11.94 -14.54 15.18
C PRO A 25 13.33 -14.57 14.51
N ASP A 26 13.43 -14.03 13.28
CA ASP A 26 14.69 -13.98 12.51
C ASP A 26 15.32 -12.58 12.47
N GLY A 27 14.80 -11.63 13.24
CA GLY A 27 15.28 -10.25 13.34
C GLY A 27 14.31 -9.21 12.83
N PRO A 28 14.70 -7.93 12.81
CA PRO A 28 13.84 -6.84 12.37
C PRO A 28 13.39 -6.99 10.90
N ALA A 29 12.12 -6.68 10.66
CA ALA A 29 11.52 -6.63 9.33
C ALA A 29 10.86 -5.27 9.09
N LEU A 30 10.85 -4.82 7.84
CA LEU A 30 10.04 -3.69 7.39
C LEU A 30 8.80 -4.19 6.66
N PHE A 31 7.67 -3.56 6.90
CA PHE A 31 6.47 -3.71 6.10
C PHE A 31 6.33 -2.49 5.20
N ASP A 32 6.41 -2.73 3.89
CA ASP A 32 6.53 -1.76 2.80
C ASP A 32 7.72 -0.79 2.99
N CYS A 33 8.23 -0.24 1.92
CA CYS A 33 9.44 0.61 1.97
C CYS A 33 9.27 1.98 1.30
N GLY A 34 8.12 2.22 0.69
CA GLY A 34 7.91 3.44 -0.08
C GLY A 34 8.72 3.50 -1.38
N PRO A 35 8.72 4.66 -2.06
CA PRO A 35 9.51 4.91 -3.25
C PRO A 35 10.98 5.22 -2.92
N THR A 36 11.84 5.15 -3.92
CA THR A 36 13.27 5.47 -3.79
C THR A 36 13.50 6.91 -3.31
N THR A 37 12.63 7.84 -3.65
CA THR A 37 12.68 9.23 -3.16
C THR A 37 12.54 9.33 -1.63
N CYS A 38 12.03 8.29 -0.97
CA CYS A 38 11.85 8.23 0.49
C CYS A 38 12.96 7.49 1.25
N VAL A 39 13.96 6.90 0.58
CA VAL A 39 15.00 6.08 1.23
C VAL A 39 15.75 6.82 2.33
N ALA A 40 16.05 8.11 2.14
CA ALA A 40 16.71 8.92 3.17
C ALA A 40 15.87 9.05 4.44
N GLN A 41 14.56 9.26 4.31
CA GLN A 41 13.63 9.36 5.43
C GLN A 41 13.41 7.99 6.11
N LEU A 42 13.32 6.91 5.33
CA LEU A 42 13.26 5.55 5.87
C LEU A 42 14.48 5.26 6.77
N LYS A 43 15.71 5.57 6.29
CA LYS A 43 16.93 5.42 7.08
C LYS A 43 16.95 6.29 8.31
N THR A 44 16.47 7.54 8.22
CA THR A 44 16.33 8.43 9.38
C THR A 44 15.38 7.83 10.41
N GLY A 45 14.21 7.34 9.98
CA GLY A 45 13.23 6.70 10.85
C GLY A 45 13.73 5.42 11.52
N LEU A 46 14.59 4.63 10.86
CA LEU A 46 15.29 3.49 11.46
C LEU A 46 16.29 3.99 12.52
N GLY A 47 17.08 5.02 12.19
CA GLY A 47 18.04 5.62 13.12
C GLY A 47 17.41 6.17 14.40
N ASP A 48 16.23 6.78 14.31
CA ASP A 48 15.46 7.24 15.46
C ASP A 48 15.00 6.08 16.38
N ARG A 49 14.98 4.86 15.85
CA ARG A 49 14.69 3.61 16.59
C ARG A 49 15.97 2.83 16.99
N GLY A 50 17.14 3.41 16.76
CA GLY A 50 18.44 2.82 17.10
C GLY A 50 18.88 1.71 16.15
N LEU A 51 18.34 1.66 14.94
CA LEU A 51 18.67 0.68 13.90
C LEU A 51 19.27 1.37 12.67
N ASP A 52 19.97 0.59 11.87
CA ASP A 52 20.32 0.98 10.50
C ASP A 52 19.74 -0.05 9.50
N LEU A 53 19.89 0.23 8.20
CA LEU A 53 19.40 -0.67 7.17
C LEU A 53 20.05 -2.06 7.25
N GLY A 54 21.29 -2.15 7.72
CA GLY A 54 22.03 -3.39 7.89
C GLY A 54 21.46 -4.31 8.97
N ASP A 55 20.69 -3.76 9.91
CA ASP A 55 20.00 -4.55 10.95
C ASP A 55 18.71 -5.18 10.43
N VAL A 56 18.11 -4.64 9.35
CA VAL A 56 16.85 -5.14 8.77
C VAL A 56 17.12 -6.39 7.94
N ARG A 57 16.48 -7.49 8.33
CA ARG A 57 16.63 -8.79 7.67
C ARG A 57 15.63 -9.02 6.55
N HIS A 58 14.41 -8.53 6.72
CA HIS A 58 13.29 -8.82 5.85
C HIS A 58 12.54 -7.55 5.45
N LEU A 59 12.13 -7.49 4.18
CA LEU A 59 11.18 -6.52 3.63
C LEU A 59 9.93 -7.28 3.23
N LEU A 60 8.82 -7.01 3.91
CA LEU A 60 7.52 -7.61 3.67
C LEU A 60 6.70 -6.65 2.83
N LEU A 61 6.44 -6.97 1.58
CA LEU A 61 5.69 -6.10 0.67
C LEU A 61 4.22 -6.49 0.63
N SER A 62 3.34 -5.52 0.86
CA SER A 62 1.90 -5.71 0.66
C SER A 62 1.56 -5.86 -0.82
N GLN A 63 2.26 -5.14 -1.68
CA GLN A 63 2.03 -5.06 -3.12
C GLN A 63 3.25 -4.47 -3.84
N ILE A 64 3.17 -4.36 -5.18
CA ILE A 64 4.26 -3.81 -6.00
C ILE A 64 4.02 -2.37 -6.49
N HIS A 65 2.97 -1.67 -6.06
CA HIS A 65 2.84 -0.26 -6.37
C HIS A 65 4.02 0.53 -5.80
N LEU A 66 4.37 1.65 -6.45
CA LEU A 66 5.65 2.32 -6.22
C LEU A 66 5.77 2.97 -4.84
N ASP A 67 4.66 3.36 -4.26
CA ASP A 67 4.53 3.89 -2.90
C ASP A 67 4.67 2.82 -1.80
N HIS A 68 4.68 1.53 -2.17
CA HIS A 68 4.90 0.39 -1.27
C HIS A 68 6.26 -0.27 -1.52
N ALA A 69 6.60 -0.56 -2.78
CA ALA A 69 7.73 -1.40 -3.16
C ALA A 69 8.82 -0.67 -3.96
N GLY A 70 8.63 0.61 -4.31
CA GLY A 70 9.49 1.32 -5.26
C GLY A 70 10.97 1.36 -4.88
N ALA A 71 11.29 1.38 -3.58
CA ALA A 71 12.66 1.39 -3.09
C ALA A 71 13.29 -0.01 -2.97
N ALA A 72 12.54 -1.11 -3.12
CA ALA A 72 13.01 -2.46 -2.78
C ALA A 72 14.36 -2.82 -3.44
N GLY A 73 14.51 -2.60 -4.74
CA GLY A 73 15.78 -2.91 -5.45
C GLY A 73 16.93 -2.02 -5.02
N VAL A 74 16.68 -0.75 -4.70
CA VAL A 74 17.72 0.16 -4.17
C VAL A 74 18.16 -0.28 -2.78
N LEU A 75 17.23 -0.68 -1.92
CA LEU A 75 17.53 -1.18 -0.58
C LEU A 75 18.34 -2.48 -0.63
N VAL A 76 18.00 -3.43 -1.50
CA VAL A 76 18.77 -4.67 -1.69
C VAL A 76 20.16 -4.36 -2.25
N ARG A 77 20.30 -3.43 -3.19
CA ARG A 77 21.61 -3.00 -3.71
C ARG A 77 22.51 -2.43 -2.62
N GLU A 78 21.95 -1.70 -1.65
CA GLU A 78 22.70 -1.16 -0.51
C GLU A 78 22.93 -2.21 0.59
N HIS A 79 22.00 -3.14 0.77
CA HIS A 79 22.04 -4.22 1.75
C HIS A 79 21.73 -5.57 1.09
N PRO A 80 22.74 -6.24 0.46
CA PRO A 80 22.54 -7.43 -0.36
C PRO A 80 22.01 -8.66 0.39
N THR A 81 21.99 -8.66 1.72
CA THR A 81 21.42 -9.75 2.53
C THR A 81 19.93 -9.57 2.86
N LEU A 82 19.34 -8.42 2.51
CA LEU A 82 17.92 -8.14 2.71
C LEU A 82 17.06 -9.11 1.89
N GLN A 83 16.14 -9.80 2.56
CA GLN A 83 15.20 -10.75 1.92
C GLN A 83 13.87 -10.06 1.66
N VAL A 84 13.42 -10.05 0.41
CA VAL A 84 12.19 -9.36 -0.03
C VAL A 84 11.08 -10.38 -0.21
N HIS A 85 10.00 -10.22 0.55
CA HIS A 85 8.84 -11.11 0.53
C HIS A 85 7.68 -10.42 -0.19
N VAL A 86 7.12 -11.10 -1.18
CA VAL A 86 6.09 -10.53 -2.06
C VAL A 86 5.15 -11.63 -2.58
N SER A 87 3.97 -11.25 -3.07
CA SER A 87 3.05 -12.20 -3.72
C SER A 87 3.68 -12.87 -4.95
N GLU A 88 3.20 -14.07 -5.30
CA GLU A 88 3.60 -14.79 -6.51
C GLU A 88 3.40 -13.94 -7.78
N VAL A 89 2.30 -13.17 -7.83
CA VAL A 89 1.99 -12.27 -8.95
C VAL A 89 2.96 -11.09 -9.01
N GLY A 90 3.40 -10.57 -7.87
CA GLY A 90 4.30 -9.42 -7.77
C GLY A 90 5.77 -9.77 -8.03
N ALA A 91 6.22 -10.97 -7.67
CA ALA A 91 7.63 -11.36 -7.71
C ALA A 91 8.33 -11.13 -9.07
N PRO A 92 7.76 -11.51 -10.23
CA PRO A 92 8.40 -11.25 -11.52
C PRO A 92 8.63 -9.77 -11.82
N HIS A 93 7.78 -8.89 -11.28
CA HIS A 93 7.86 -7.44 -11.49
C HIS A 93 8.92 -6.76 -10.61
N LEU A 94 9.34 -7.40 -9.52
CA LEU A 94 10.48 -6.94 -8.74
C LEU A 94 11.79 -7.36 -9.38
N VAL A 95 11.85 -8.58 -9.94
CA VAL A 95 13.05 -9.10 -10.62
C VAL A 95 13.30 -8.35 -11.95
N ASP A 96 12.25 -8.11 -12.71
CA ASP A 96 12.28 -7.30 -13.93
C ASP A 96 11.21 -6.20 -13.89
N PRO A 97 11.55 -5.00 -13.37
CA PRO A 97 10.59 -3.92 -13.20
C PRO A 97 10.25 -3.15 -14.50
N ALA A 98 10.86 -3.49 -15.65
CA ALA A 98 10.71 -2.71 -16.88
C ALA A 98 9.26 -2.49 -17.33
N ARG A 99 8.39 -3.51 -17.18
CA ARG A 99 6.97 -3.39 -17.51
C ARG A 99 6.20 -2.52 -16.53
N LEU A 100 6.50 -2.66 -15.23
CA LEU A 100 5.92 -1.84 -14.17
C LEU A 100 6.31 -0.38 -14.37
N GLU A 101 7.60 -0.10 -14.57
CA GLU A 101 8.12 1.23 -14.83
C GLU A 101 7.49 1.86 -16.09
N ALA A 102 7.45 1.13 -17.19
CA ALA A 102 6.84 1.62 -18.43
C ALA A 102 5.34 1.93 -18.26
N SER A 103 4.62 1.17 -17.43
CA SER A 103 3.22 1.43 -17.11
C SER A 103 3.07 2.68 -16.25
N ALA A 104 3.87 2.82 -15.21
CA ALA A 104 3.85 3.96 -14.31
C ALA A 104 4.28 5.26 -15.03
N ARG A 105 5.31 5.22 -15.87
CA ARG A 105 5.71 6.38 -16.69
C ARG A 105 4.62 6.84 -17.66
N ARG A 106 3.78 5.93 -18.18
CA ARG A 106 2.59 6.35 -18.97
C ARG A 106 1.53 7.05 -18.14
N LEU A 107 1.40 6.66 -16.86
CA LEU A 107 0.42 7.24 -15.94
C LEU A 107 0.88 8.61 -15.42
N TYR A 108 2.14 8.71 -14.98
CA TYR A 108 2.67 9.89 -14.30
C TYR A 108 3.42 10.86 -15.22
N GLY A 109 3.80 10.43 -16.44
CA GLY A 109 4.50 11.28 -17.41
C GLY A 109 5.84 11.80 -16.90
N GLU A 110 6.06 13.10 -17.12
CA GLU A 110 7.32 13.78 -16.80
C GLU A 110 7.64 13.87 -15.29
N VAL A 111 6.61 13.78 -14.43
CA VAL A 111 6.80 13.87 -12.98
C VAL A 111 7.18 12.52 -12.33
N PHE A 112 7.30 11.45 -13.11
CA PHE A 112 7.61 10.11 -12.59
C PHE A 112 8.88 10.08 -11.73
N ASP A 113 9.98 10.64 -12.24
CA ASP A 113 11.27 10.58 -11.54
C ASP A 113 11.27 11.42 -10.24
N ASP A 114 10.56 12.54 -10.24
CA ASP A 114 10.40 13.38 -9.04
C ASP A 114 9.56 12.69 -7.96
N LEU A 115 8.51 11.97 -8.37
CA LEU A 115 7.62 11.25 -7.45
C LEU A 115 8.29 9.98 -6.88
N TRP A 116 8.84 9.14 -7.75
CA TRP A 116 9.18 7.75 -7.42
C TRP A 116 10.68 7.48 -7.38
N GLY A 117 11.48 8.25 -8.15
CA GLY A 117 12.90 8.03 -8.30
C GLY A 117 13.24 6.78 -9.14
N GLU A 118 14.40 6.20 -8.90
CA GLU A 118 14.86 4.99 -9.56
C GLU A 118 14.03 3.77 -9.18
N LEU A 119 13.61 2.99 -10.15
CA LEU A 119 13.02 1.67 -9.93
C LEU A 119 14.05 0.58 -10.29
N ALA A 120 14.87 0.18 -9.31
CA ALA A 120 15.91 -0.81 -9.49
C ALA A 120 15.36 -2.25 -9.40
N PRO A 121 15.90 -3.22 -10.17
CA PRO A 121 15.54 -4.63 -10.02
C PRO A 121 16.01 -5.20 -8.68
N VAL A 122 15.25 -6.14 -8.14
CA VAL A 122 15.66 -6.98 -7.00
C VAL A 122 16.29 -8.25 -7.55
N PRO A 123 17.52 -8.66 -7.13
CA PRO A 123 18.10 -9.94 -7.54
C PRO A 123 17.17 -11.10 -7.19
N GLU A 124 17.05 -12.08 -8.08
CA GLU A 124 16.11 -13.20 -7.93
C GLU A 124 16.34 -13.97 -6.62
N GLU A 125 17.60 -14.12 -6.20
CA GLU A 125 17.98 -14.78 -4.95
C GLU A 125 17.48 -14.07 -3.68
N ASN A 126 17.13 -12.79 -3.78
CA ASN A 126 16.59 -12.01 -2.68
C ASN A 126 15.04 -12.00 -2.66
N VAL A 127 14.38 -12.49 -3.72
CA VAL A 127 12.91 -12.47 -3.84
C VAL A 127 12.32 -13.79 -3.35
N HIS A 128 11.38 -13.70 -2.39
CA HIS A 128 10.68 -14.83 -1.81
C HIS A 128 9.17 -14.67 -1.96
N VAL A 129 8.54 -15.67 -2.55
CA VAL A 129 7.07 -15.69 -2.69
C VAL A 129 6.44 -16.02 -1.34
N VAL A 130 5.51 -15.17 -0.89
CA VAL A 130 4.79 -15.37 0.38
C VAL A 130 3.64 -16.35 0.24
N GLY A 131 3.37 -17.08 1.32
CA GLY A 131 2.20 -17.96 1.43
C GLY A 131 2.16 -18.65 2.80
N GLY A 132 0.97 -18.70 3.41
CA GLY A 132 0.79 -19.29 4.73
C GLY A 132 1.53 -18.54 5.85
N ASP A 133 2.23 -19.26 6.71
CA ASP A 133 2.97 -18.65 7.82
C ASP A 133 4.36 -18.22 7.35
N LEU A 134 4.71 -16.97 7.63
CA LEU A 134 6.00 -16.37 7.35
C LEU A 134 6.48 -15.57 8.57
N LEU A 135 7.63 -15.92 9.15
CA LEU A 135 8.24 -15.17 10.26
C LEU A 135 7.32 -14.98 11.49
N GLY A 136 6.37 -15.89 11.69
CA GLY A 136 5.36 -15.79 12.75
C GLY A 136 4.11 -14.97 12.40
N LEU A 137 3.99 -14.53 11.14
CA LEU A 137 2.84 -13.82 10.60
C LEU A 137 1.99 -14.74 9.72
N GLU A 138 0.67 -14.68 9.82
CA GLU A 138 -0.24 -15.27 8.84
C GLU A 138 -0.29 -14.39 7.60
N CYS A 139 0.19 -14.91 6.45
CA CYS A 139 0.17 -14.19 5.17
C CYS A 139 -0.94 -14.74 4.28
N PHE A 140 -1.76 -13.85 3.71
CA PHE A 140 -2.85 -14.26 2.84
C PHE A 140 -3.12 -13.26 1.72
N PRO A 141 -3.53 -13.75 0.53
CA PRO A 141 -3.87 -12.88 -0.60
C PRO A 141 -5.07 -12.00 -0.28
N THR A 142 -4.98 -10.73 -0.66
CA THR A 142 -6.04 -9.72 -0.48
C THR A 142 -6.25 -8.92 -1.76
N PRO A 143 -6.60 -9.59 -2.89
CA PRO A 143 -6.80 -8.92 -4.16
C PRO A 143 -8.05 -8.02 -4.15
N GLY A 144 -8.14 -7.14 -5.16
CA GLY A 144 -9.29 -6.25 -5.38
C GLY A 144 -8.88 -4.81 -5.62
N HIS A 145 -8.04 -4.25 -4.74
CA HIS A 145 -7.27 -3.05 -5.03
C HIS A 145 -6.25 -3.33 -6.15
N ALA A 146 -5.49 -4.40 -5.98
CA ALA A 146 -4.55 -4.95 -6.96
C ALA A 146 -4.53 -6.48 -6.87
N SER A 147 -4.26 -7.18 -7.99
CA SER A 147 -4.22 -8.65 -8.04
C SER A 147 -3.06 -9.26 -7.24
N HIS A 148 -2.00 -8.48 -7.06
CA HIS A 148 -0.75 -8.86 -6.38
C HIS A 148 -0.72 -8.47 -4.89
N HIS A 149 -1.85 -8.05 -4.31
CA HIS A 149 -1.90 -7.60 -2.93
C HIS A 149 -1.97 -8.75 -1.93
N VAL A 150 -1.23 -8.63 -0.81
CA VAL A 150 -1.22 -9.55 0.35
C VAL A 150 -1.25 -8.77 1.66
N CYS A 151 -1.88 -9.32 2.67
CA CYS A 151 -1.83 -8.80 4.05
C CYS A 151 -1.05 -9.75 4.95
N TYR A 152 -0.58 -9.20 6.08
CA TYR A 152 0.16 -9.94 7.11
C TYR A 152 -0.50 -9.70 8.47
N LEU A 153 -0.95 -10.78 9.11
CA LEU A 153 -1.59 -10.73 10.43
C LEU A 153 -0.63 -11.25 11.50
N ASP A 154 -0.33 -10.41 12.47
CA ASP A 154 0.51 -10.74 13.61
C ASP A 154 -0.30 -11.48 14.69
N ALA A 155 0.40 -12.20 15.55
CA ALA A 155 -0.16 -12.93 16.69
C ALA A 155 -0.85 -12.02 17.73
N ASP A 156 -0.50 -10.73 17.81
CA ASP A 156 -1.16 -9.75 18.67
C ASP A 156 -2.46 -9.18 18.06
N GLY A 157 -2.84 -9.66 16.87
CA GLY A 157 -4.03 -9.24 16.13
C GLY A 157 -3.83 -7.98 15.29
N THR A 158 -2.62 -7.50 15.10
CA THR A 158 -2.34 -6.41 14.15
C THR A 158 -2.34 -6.93 12.72
N LEU A 159 -3.21 -6.38 11.88
CA LEU A 159 -3.20 -6.62 10.44
C LEU A 159 -2.43 -5.50 9.74
N TYR A 160 -1.30 -5.83 9.14
CA TYR A 160 -0.58 -4.96 8.23
C TYR A 160 -1.28 -5.06 6.88
N ALA A 161 -2.12 -4.06 6.60
CA ALA A 161 -3.19 -4.20 5.61
C ALA A 161 -2.86 -3.58 4.26
N GLY A 162 -1.77 -2.81 4.15
CA GLY A 162 -1.51 -2.03 2.92
C GLY A 162 -2.77 -1.26 2.50
N ASP A 163 -3.11 -1.36 1.21
CA ASP A 163 -4.29 -0.71 0.64
C ASP A 163 -5.56 -1.56 0.68
N ALA A 164 -5.46 -2.85 1.05
CA ALA A 164 -6.64 -3.72 1.11
C ALA A 164 -7.71 -3.22 2.09
N ALA A 165 -7.30 -2.48 3.12
CA ALA A 165 -8.20 -1.83 4.06
C ALA A 165 -8.47 -0.35 3.75
N GLY A 166 -8.07 0.14 2.57
CA GLY A 166 -8.27 1.54 2.16
C GLY A 166 -7.33 2.52 2.86
N VAL A 167 -7.58 3.80 2.61
CA VAL A 167 -6.82 4.94 3.13
C VAL A 167 -7.60 5.63 4.25
N ARG A 168 -6.95 5.83 5.40
CA ARG A 168 -7.45 6.65 6.50
C ARG A 168 -6.30 7.35 7.19
N ILE A 169 -6.22 8.65 7.08
CA ILE A 169 -5.12 9.46 7.62
C ILE A 169 -5.50 9.98 9.00
N GLN A 170 -4.91 9.38 10.04
CA GLN A 170 -5.13 9.81 11.42
C GLN A 170 -4.66 11.28 11.63
N PRO A 171 -5.42 12.14 12.38
CA PRO A 171 -6.61 11.82 13.19
C PRO A 171 -7.93 11.93 12.42
N HIS A 172 -7.92 12.11 11.10
CA HIS A 172 -9.15 12.20 10.30
C HIS A 172 -9.92 10.88 10.27
N ARG A 173 -11.19 10.93 9.88
CA ARG A 173 -12.08 9.78 9.99
C ARG A 173 -12.51 9.18 8.65
N ALA A 174 -12.39 9.95 7.56
CA ALA A 174 -12.78 9.43 6.26
C ALA A 174 -11.97 8.18 5.90
N VAL A 175 -12.66 7.14 5.46
CA VAL A 175 -12.05 5.91 4.93
C VAL A 175 -12.36 5.86 3.44
N LEU A 176 -11.32 5.95 2.62
CA LEU A 176 -11.46 6.05 1.18
C LEU A 176 -10.83 4.85 0.46
N PRO A 177 -11.46 4.32 -0.61
CA PRO A 177 -10.90 3.23 -1.39
C PRO A 177 -9.92 3.76 -2.45
N PRO A 178 -8.62 3.48 -2.38
CA PRO A 178 -7.71 3.74 -3.49
C PRO A 178 -8.01 2.77 -4.64
N THR A 179 -8.45 3.29 -5.78
CA THR A 179 -8.85 2.48 -6.94
C THR A 179 -8.00 2.80 -8.17
N PRO A 180 -6.66 2.62 -8.11
CA PRO A 180 -5.80 2.95 -9.24
C PRO A 180 -5.99 1.98 -10.42
N PRO A 181 -5.75 2.44 -11.68
CA PRO A 181 -5.66 1.52 -12.80
C PRO A 181 -4.40 0.66 -12.69
N PRO A 182 -4.37 -0.56 -13.29
CA PRO A 182 -5.38 -1.10 -14.19
C PRO A 182 -6.28 -2.18 -13.57
N GLU A 183 -6.12 -2.56 -12.31
CA GLU A 183 -6.53 -3.86 -11.79
C GLU A 183 -7.69 -3.83 -10.77
N PHE A 184 -8.22 -2.66 -10.45
CA PHE A 184 -9.35 -2.56 -9.53
C PHE A 184 -10.52 -3.47 -9.91
N ASP A 185 -11.03 -4.25 -8.93
CA ASP A 185 -12.21 -5.11 -9.07
C ASP A 185 -13.04 -5.10 -7.78
N LEU A 186 -14.26 -4.55 -7.87
CA LEU A 186 -15.15 -4.40 -6.72
C LEU A 186 -15.51 -5.75 -6.08
N ASP A 187 -15.95 -6.72 -6.90
CA ASP A 187 -16.47 -8.00 -6.39
C ASP A 187 -15.36 -8.82 -5.71
N VAL A 188 -14.13 -8.68 -6.24
CA VAL A 188 -12.93 -9.29 -5.63
C VAL A 188 -12.60 -8.60 -4.32
N TRP A 189 -12.62 -7.26 -4.27
CA TRP A 189 -12.28 -6.53 -3.05
C TRP A 189 -13.29 -6.75 -1.92
N LEU A 190 -14.57 -6.83 -2.25
CA LEU A 190 -15.60 -7.17 -1.25
C LEU A 190 -15.34 -8.54 -0.60
N ARG A 191 -14.93 -9.55 -1.37
CA ARG A 191 -14.51 -10.86 -0.82
C ARG A 191 -13.26 -10.75 0.05
N THR A 192 -12.32 -9.90 -0.32
CA THR A 192 -11.14 -9.59 0.52
C THR A 192 -11.55 -8.99 1.86
N LEU A 193 -12.51 -8.04 1.86
CA LEU A 193 -13.02 -7.48 3.13
C LEU A 193 -13.68 -8.55 4.01
N ASP A 194 -14.47 -9.48 3.41
CA ASP A 194 -15.05 -10.61 4.15
C ASP A 194 -13.95 -11.53 4.73
N GLU A 195 -12.85 -11.71 4.01
CA GLU A 195 -11.70 -12.51 4.44
C GLU A 195 -10.95 -11.86 5.62
N ILE A 196 -10.80 -10.53 5.59
CA ILE A 196 -10.23 -9.75 6.70
C ILE A 196 -11.14 -9.82 7.92
N GLU A 197 -12.44 -9.56 7.76
CA GLU A 197 -13.44 -9.62 8.85
C GLU A 197 -13.47 -11.00 9.53
N ARG A 198 -13.33 -12.09 8.77
CA ARG A 198 -13.33 -13.46 9.31
C ARG A 198 -12.12 -13.72 10.22
N ARG A 199 -10.98 -13.09 9.97
CA ARG A 199 -9.77 -13.20 10.81
C ARG A 199 -9.86 -12.38 12.08
N LYS A 200 -10.81 -11.45 12.17
CA LYS A 200 -11.07 -10.61 13.35
C LYS A 200 -9.80 -9.91 13.87
N PRO A 201 -9.09 -9.16 13.03
CA PRO A 201 -7.93 -8.41 13.51
C PRO A 201 -8.35 -7.45 14.63
N ALA A 202 -7.46 -7.26 15.60
CA ALA A 202 -7.68 -6.32 16.68
C ALA A 202 -7.47 -4.87 16.22
N ARG A 203 -6.63 -4.67 15.21
CA ARG A 203 -6.34 -3.36 14.60
C ARG A 203 -5.82 -3.49 13.18
N LEU A 204 -5.91 -2.39 12.43
CA LEU A 204 -5.36 -2.26 11.07
C LEU A 204 -4.18 -1.30 11.09
N ALA A 205 -3.02 -1.74 10.63
CA ALA A 205 -1.86 -0.89 10.35
C ALA A 205 -1.90 -0.49 8.88
N LEU A 206 -2.13 0.81 8.64
CA LEU A 206 -2.35 1.37 7.31
C LEU A 206 -1.11 2.13 6.85
N ILE A 207 -0.72 1.94 5.59
CA ILE A 207 0.37 2.70 4.98
C ILE A 207 -0.02 4.18 4.83
N HIS A 208 -1.30 4.47 4.54
CA HIS A 208 -1.88 5.81 4.37
C HIS A 208 -3.00 6.10 5.40
N PHE A 209 -2.79 6.46 6.64
CA PHE A 209 -1.65 6.53 7.52
C PHE A 209 -2.09 6.24 8.95
N GLY A 210 -1.37 5.35 9.63
CA GLY A 210 -1.52 5.09 11.06
C GLY A 210 -2.32 3.83 11.39
N VAL A 211 -2.73 3.70 12.64
CA VAL A 211 -3.42 2.50 13.14
C VAL A 211 -4.89 2.78 13.42
N ALA A 212 -5.77 1.91 12.95
CA ALA A 212 -7.20 1.95 13.23
C ALA A 212 -7.60 0.77 14.12
N ASP A 213 -8.08 1.09 15.34
CA ASP A 213 -8.57 0.08 16.32
C ASP A 213 -10.08 -0.22 16.14
N ASP A 214 -10.80 0.65 15.44
CA ASP A 214 -12.24 0.53 15.16
C ASP A 214 -12.51 -0.27 13.88
N VAL A 215 -11.89 -1.47 13.76
CA VAL A 215 -11.83 -2.30 12.55
C VAL A 215 -13.20 -2.50 11.90
N GLY A 216 -14.22 -2.89 12.68
CA GLY A 216 -15.55 -3.18 12.13
C GLY A 216 -16.20 -1.98 11.44
N SER A 217 -16.14 -0.78 12.08
CA SER A 217 -16.68 0.45 11.49
C SER A 217 -15.85 0.94 10.32
N HIS A 218 -14.53 0.76 10.38
CA HIS A 218 -13.60 1.10 9.31
C HIS A 218 -13.89 0.28 8.03
N LEU A 219 -13.98 -1.06 8.13
CA LEU A 219 -14.26 -1.93 6.99
C LEU A 219 -15.68 -1.73 6.44
N ALA A 220 -16.65 -1.47 7.31
CA ALA A 220 -18.02 -1.14 6.87
C ALA A 220 -18.06 0.18 6.08
N GLU A 221 -17.32 1.20 6.51
CA GLU A 221 -17.21 2.47 5.78
C GLU A 221 -16.52 2.28 4.43
N LEU A 222 -15.40 1.53 4.38
CA LEU A 222 -14.72 1.21 3.13
C LEU A 222 -15.65 0.50 2.15
N ARG A 223 -16.40 -0.51 2.62
CA ARG A 223 -17.38 -1.24 1.82
C ARG A 223 -18.47 -0.32 1.25
N ARG A 224 -18.97 0.59 2.08
CA ARG A 224 -19.97 1.59 1.66
C ARG A 224 -19.42 2.49 0.55
N ARG A 225 -18.20 3.03 0.75
CA ARG A 225 -17.54 3.92 -0.21
C ARG A 225 -17.24 3.21 -1.54
N LEU A 226 -16.80 1.97 -1.50
CA LEU A 226 -16.59 1.17 -2.71
C LEU A 226 -17.86 1.08 -3.57
N HIS A 227 -19.00 0.81 -2.94
CA HIS A 227 -20.30 0.76 -3.66
C HIS A 227 -20.71 2.14 -4.18
N GLU A 228 -20.53 3.19 -3.39
CA GLU A 228 -20.86 4.57 -3.78
C GLU A 228 -20.02 5.04 -4.96
N TRP A 229 -18.69 4.82 -4.90
CA TRP A 229 -17.80 5.24 -5.98
C TRP A 229 -18.07 4.49 -7.29
N VAL A 230 -18.31 3.18 -7.22
CA VAL A 230 -18.66 2.39 -8.41
C VAL A 230 -20.00 2.81 -9.01
N ALA A 231 -20.94 3.30 -8.20
CA ALA A 231 -22.24 3.80 -8.68
C ALA A 231 -22.16 5.16 -9.40
N LEU A 232 -21.01 5.83 -9.39
CA LEU A 232 -20.76 7.08 -10.12
C LEU A 232 -20.42 6.87 -11.61
N ASP A 233 -20.79 5.70 -12.18
CA ASP A 233 -20.59 5.44 -13.62
C ASP A 233 -21.30 6.51 -14.47
N GLY A 234 -20.55 7.06 -15.44
CA GLY A 234 -21.04 8.10 -16.35
C GLY A 234 -20.78 9.55 -15.90
N VAL A 235 -20.25 9.80 -14.67
CA VAL A 235 -19.83 11.14 -14.27
C VAL A 235 -18.47 11.50 -14.92
N THR A 236 -18.19 12.78 -15.02
CA THR A 236 -16.86 13.29 -15.43
C THR A 236 -15.87 13.18 -14.27
N GLU A 237 -14.57 13.26 -14.58
CA GLU A 237 -13.50 13.29 -13.56
C GLU A 237 -13.71 14.45 -12.56
N ALA A 238 -14.07 15.62 -13.04
CA ALA A 238 -14.30 16.78 -12.18
C ALA A 238 -15.47 16.58 -11.22
N GLU A 239 -16.59 16.02 -11.69
CA GLU A 239 -17.76 15.69 -10.86
C GLU A 239 -17.43 14.60 -9.84
N PHE A 240 -16.62 13.60 -10.23
CA PHE A 240 -16.14 12.59 -9.30
C PHE A 240 -15.30 13.22 -8.19
N ILE A 241 -14.28 14.02 -8.55
CA ILE A 241 -13.40 14.68 -7.58
C ILE A 241 -14.20 15.58 -6.63
N GLU A 242 -15.15 16.37 -7.14
CA GLU A 242 -16.04 17.19 -6.31
C GLU A 242 -16.83 16.34 -5.32
N THR A 243 -17.41 15.22 -5.79
CA THR A 243 -18.21 14.31 -4.96
C THR A 243 -17.38 13.69 -3.85
N VAL A 244 -16.20 13.12 -4.18
CA VAL A 244 -15.37 12.42 -3.17
C VAL A 244 -14.69 13.40 -2.21
N SER A 245 -14.37 14.62 -2.67
CA SER A 245 -13.84 15.69 -1.80
C SER A 245 -14.84 16.11 -0.73
N ALA A 246 -16.13 16.13 -1.06
CA ALA A 246 -17.20 16.46 -0.09
C ALA A 246 -17.36 15.39 1.01
N ASP A 247 -16.85 14.17 0.79
CA ASP A 247 -16.86 13.07 1.73
C ASP A 247 -15.75 13.17 2.79
N VAL A 248 -14.74 14.01 2.55
CA VAL A 248 -13.61 14.22 3.45
C VAL A 248 -13.94 15.37 4.40
N ASP A 249 -14.18 15.04 5.65
CA ASP A 249 -14.55 16.01 6.69
C ASP A 249 -13.42 16.96 7.08
N SER A 250 -12.17 16.49 6.95
CA SER A 250 -10.95 17.25 7.25
C SER A 250 -9.72 16.60 6.62
N GLY A 251 -8.66 17.38 6.38
CA GLY A 251 -7.41 16.87 5.84
C GLY A 251 -7.45 16.53 4.34
N LEU A 252 -8.30 17.20 3.55
CA LEU A 252 -8.46 16.93 2.12
C LEU A 252 -7.12 16.92 1.38
N ASP A 253 -6.25 17.90 1.64
CA ASP A 253 -4.92 17.98 1.01
C ASP A 253 -4.03 16.78 1.34
N GLU A 254 -4.18 16.17 2.53
CA GLU A 254 -3.42 14.98 2.94
C GLU A 254 -3.93 13.75 2.18
N TYR A 255 -5.25 13.60 2.05
CA TYR A 255 -5.84 12.52 1.25
C TYR A 255 -5.48 12.64 -0.23
N GLU A 256 -5.55 13.83 -0.81
CA GLU A 256 -5.15 14.08 -2.20
C GLU A 256 -3.68 13.77 -2.48
N ARG A 257 -2.79 13.95 -1.48
CA ARG A 257 -1.38 13.59 -1.60
C ARG A 257 -1.16 12.08 -1.46
N ALA A 258 -1.91 11.42 -0.57
CA ALA A 258 -1.77 9.99 -0.33
C ALA A 258 -2.40 9.14 -1.43
N MET A 259 -3.54 9.58 -1.95
CA MET A 259 -4.26 8.90 -3.04
C MET A 259 -4.93 9.93 -3.96
N PRO A 260 -4.24 10.43 -4.98
CA PRO A 260 -4.79 11.43 -5.88
C PRO A 260 -6.12 10.96 -6.48
N PHE A 261 -7.20 11.76 -6.32
CA PHE A 261 -8.55 11.33 -6.71
C PHE A 261 -8.70 11.13 -8.22
N TRP A 262 -7.94 11.86 -9.04
CA TRP A 262 -7.89 11.62 -10.48
C TRP A 262 -7.41 10.20 -10.83
N GLN A 263 -6.49 9.66 -10.03
CA GLN A 263 -5.97 8.30 -10.22
C GLN A 263 -7.03 7.25 -9.88
N SER A 264 -7.79 7.46 -8.81
CA SER A 264 -8.92 6.62 -8.46
C SER A 264 -10.01 6.66 -9.53
N TYR A 265 -10.32 7.84 -10.06
CA TYR A 265 -11.25 7.97 -11.19
C TYR A 265 -10.77 7.19 -12.43
N ALA A 266 -9.48 7.30 -12.77
CA ALA A 266 -8.91 6.59 -13.91
C ALA A 266 -9.08 5.05 -13.80
N GLY A 267 -8.92 4.49 -12.60
CA GLY A 267 -9.13 3.06 -12.37
C GLY A 267 -10.60 2.66 -12.40
N LEU A 268 -11.50 3.47 -11.80
CA LEU A 268 -12.94 3.26 -11.89
C LEU A 268 -13.44 3.35 -13.32
N LYS A 269 -13.01 4.34 -14.09
CA LYS A 269 -13.35 4.46 -15.51
C LYS A 269 -13.01 3.20 -16.29
N ARG A 270 -11.79 2.67 -16.08
CA ARG A 270 -11.37 1.41 -16.70
C ARG A 270 -12.23 0.23 -16.23
N TYR A 271 -12.60 0.18 -14.97
CA TYR A 271 -13.49 -0.85 -14.43
C TYR A 271 -14.88 -0.81 -15.10
N TRP A 272 -15.50 0.37 -15.24
CA TRP A 272 -16.78 0.55 -15.92
C TRP A 272 -16.71 0.15 -17.39
N GLU A 273 -15.67 0.59 -18.12
CA GLU A 273 -15.45 0.23 -19.52
C GLU A 273 -15.36 -1.30 -19.73
N LYS A 274 -14.67 -2.02 -18.82
CA LYS A 274 -14.58 -3.48 -18.88
C LYS A 274 -15.91 -4.19 -18.64
N ARG A 275 -16.82 -3.61 -17.83
CA ARG A 275 -18.14 -4.20 -17.55
C ARG A 275 -19.16 -3.88 -18.63
N ALA A 276 -18.95 -2.85 -19.42
CA ALA A 276 -19.82 -2.48 -20.54
C ALA A 276 -19.48 -3.23 -21.84
N ALA A 277 -18.33 -3.88 -21.94
CA ALA A 277 -17.84 -4.63 -23.11
C ALA A 277 -18.27 -6.10 -23.05
#